data_d7eb86982ae621329a05bb86fcbe0f1c
#
_entry.id   d7eb86982ae621329a05bb86fcbe0f1c
#
_cell.length_a   1.000
_cell.length_b   1.000
_cell.length_c   1.000
_cell.angle_alpha   90.00
_cell.angle_beta   90.00
_cell.angle_gamma   90.00
#
_symmetry.space_group_name_H-M   'P 1'
#
loop_
_entity.id
_entity.type
_entity.pdbx_description
1 polymer ?
#
loop_
_entity_poly.entity_id
_entity_poly.type
_entity_poly.pdbx_seq_one_letter_code
_entity_poly.pdbx_strand_id
1 'polypeptide(L)'
;MPLNISRTKLIIAAALALPIVGFVLYTWASLSWSYSVGERAGYVQKFSAKGWICKTWEGELAMVSLPGTMPEKFLFSVRNDSVAHLINADMGKRVSLTYHQHKGVPTRCFGETEYVVTGVRVVE
;
A
#
# COMPACT_ATOMS: atom_id res chain seq x y z
N MET A 1 32.14 -8.82 -31.20
CA MET A 1 32.76 -10.01 -30.58
C MET A 1 31.67 -11.00 -30.21
N PRO A 2 31.68 -12.20 -30.79
CA PRO A 2 30.64 -13.15 -30.41
C PRO A 2 30.88 -13.61 -28.97
N LEU A 3 29.81 -13.48 -28.18
CA LEU A 3 29.83 -13.97 -26.80
C LEU A 3 29.75 -15.50 -26.83
N ASN A 4 30.88 -16.13 -26.58
CA ASN A 4 30.94 -17.58 -26.55
C ASN A 4 30.51 -18.09 -25.18
N ILE A 5 29.22 -18.11 -24.95
CA ILE A 5 28.64 -18.57 -23.69
C ILE A 5 28.29 -20.03 -23.82
N SER A 6 28.86 -20.87 -22.93
CA SER A 6 28.53 -22.29 -22.90
C SER A 6 27.05 -22.51 -22.53
N ARG A 7 26.49 -23.64 -22.99
CA ARG A 7 25.09 -24.00 -22.64
C ARG A 7 24.87 -24.04 -21.12
N THR A 8 25.86 -24.53 -20.38
CA THR A 8 25.80 -24.60 -18.93
C THR A 8 25.65 -23.22 -18.31
N LYS A 9 26.42 -22.22 -18.79
CA LYS A 9 26.33 -20.85 -18.30
C LYS A 9 24.95 -20.22 -18.62
N LEU A 10 24.42 -20.50 -19.80
CA LEU A 10 23.09 -20.03 -20.19
C LEU A 10 22.01 -20.62 -19.31
N ILE A 11 22.10 -21.92 -19.00
CA ILE A 11 21.14 -22.59 -18.13
C ILE A 11 21.20 -22.02 -16.71
N ILE A 12 22.40 -21.79 -16.18
CA ILE A 12 22.59 -21.19 -14.86
C ILE A 12 22.03 -19.77 -14.83
N ALA A 13 22.33 -18.97 -15.85
CA ALA A 13 21.82 -17.61 -15.95
C ALA A 13 20.29 -17.59 -16.01
N ALA A 14 19.69 -18.47 -16.80
CA ALA A 14 18.23 -18.59 -16.88
C ALA A 14 17.64 -19.05 -15.56
N ALA A 15 18.26 -20.01 -14.88
CA ALA A 15 17.79 -20.51 -13.59
C ALA A 15 17.82 -19.43 -12.50
N LEU A 16 18.77 -18.49 -12.58
CA LEU A 16 18.85 -17.37 -11.66
C LEU A 16 17.91 -16.21 -12.05
N ALA A 17 17.77 -15.97 -13.35
CA ALA A 17 16.97 -14.86 -13.86
C ALA A 17 15.46 -15.11 -13.79
N LEU A 18 15.00 -16.34 -14.05
CA LEU A 18 13.58 -16.66 -14.08
C LEU A 18 12.84 -16.37 -12.77
N PRO A 19 13.35 -16.79 -11.59
CA PRO A 19 12.70 -16.44 -10.33
C PRO A 19 12.66 -14.94 -10.07
N ILE A 20 13.70 -14.21 -10.43
CA ILE A 20 13.78 -12.76 -10.25
C ILE A 20 12.75 -12.07 -11.13
N VAL A 21 12.69 -12.42 -12.42
CA VAL A 21 11.71 -11.86 -13.36
C VAL A 21 10.28 -12.21 -12.91
N GLY A 22 10.06 -13.44 -12.49
CA GLY A 22 8.76 -13.88 -11.97
C GLY A 22 8.33 -13.09 -10.75
N PHE A 23 9.26 -12.85 -9.82
CA PHE A 23 8.97 -12.06 -8.62
C PHE A 23 8.63 -10.61 -8.97
N VAL A 24 9.40 -10.00 -9.87
CA VAL A 24 9.17 -8.62 -10.31
C VAL A 24 7.80 -8.51 -11.00
N LEU A 25 7.48 -9.42 -11.91
CA LEU A 25 6.19 -9.42 -12.60
C LEU A 25 5.03 -9.65 -11.64
N TYR A 26 5.19 -10.57 -10.69
CA TYR A 26 4.16 -10.84 -9.68
C TYR A 26 3.92 -9.62 -8.81
N THR A 27 4.99 -8.97 -8.34
CA THR A 27 4.89 -7.76 -7.52
C THR A 27 4.21 -6.64 -8.29
N TRP A 28 4.60 -6.43 -9.55
CA TRP A 28 3.98 -5.41 -10.40
C TRP A 28 2.49 -5.69 -10.60
N ALA A 29 2.13 -6.95 -10.88
CA ALA A 29 0.74 -7.34 -11.05
C ALA A 29 -0.08 -7.14 -9.77
N SER A 30 0.47 -7.51 -8.61
CA SER A 30 -0.20 -7.32 -7.30
C SER A 30 -0.46 -5.85 -7.00
N LEU A 31 0.50 -4.98 -7.31
CA LEU A 31 0.37 -3.55 -7.06
C LEU A 31 -0.55 -2.87 -8.08
N SER A 32 -0.62 -3.40 -9.30
CA SER A 32 -1.46 -2.86 -10.36
C SER A 32 -2.92 -3.29 -10.22
N TRP A 33 -3.16 -4.43 -9.60
CA TRP A 33 -4.50 -4.96 -9.43
C TRP A 33 -5.08 -4.51 -8.09
N SER A 34 -6.21 -3.82 -8.16
CA SER A 34 -6.97 -3.46 -6.97
C SER A 34 -8.09 -4.48 -6.78
N TYR A 35 -8.00 -5.26 -5.70
CA TYR A 35 -9.03 -6.23 -5.36
C TYR A 35 -10.36 -5.53 -5.02
N SER A 36 -10.26 -4.40 -4.36
CA SER A 36 -11.41 -3.60 -3.96
C SER A 36 -11.04 -2.13 -3.99
N VAL A 37 -11.97 -1.30 -4.44
CA VAL A 37 -11.83 0.16 -4.43
C VAL A 37 -13.06 0.73 -3.74
N GLY A 38 -12.85 1.66 -2.82
CA GLY A 38 -13.96 2.25 -2.10
C GLY A 38 -13.55 3.50 -1.34
N GLU A 39 -14.51 4.02 -0.57
CA GLU A 39 -14.29 5.18 0.29
C GLU A 39 -14.75 4.85 1.71
N ARG A 40 -14.01 5.38 2.69
CA ARG A 40 -14.40 5.30 4.10
C ARG A 40 -14.30 6.67 4.72
N ALA A 41 -15.31 7.04 5.49
CA ALA A 41 -15.39 8.33 6.13
C ALA A 41 -15.21 8.22 7.64
N GLY A 42 -14.53 9.19 8.24
CA GLY A 42 -14.30 9.24 9.66
C GLY A 42 -13.24 10.28 10.01
N TYR A 43 -12.62 10.10 11.17
CA TYR A 43 -11.58 10.98 11.68
C TYR A 43 -10.26 10.22 11.72
N VAL A 44 -9.20 10.78 11.13
CA VAL A 44 -7.86 10.21 11.23
C VAL A 44 -7.34 10.47 12.64
N GLN A 45 -7.15 9.42 13.41
CA GLN A 45 -6.68 9.50 14.79
C GLN A 45 -5.18 9.35 14.92
N LYS A 46 -4.56 8.62 14.00
CA LYS A 46 -3.13 8.34 14.04
C LYS A 46 -2.59 8.29 12.63
N PHE A 47 -1.47 8.91 12.40
CA PHE A 47 -0.81 8.89 11.10
C PHE A 47 0.68 9.11 11.28
N SER A 48 1.49 8.15 10.87
CA SER A 48 2.95 8.21 11.06
C SER A 48 3.67 7.43 9.97
N ALA A 49 4.92 7.81 9.70
CA ALA A 49 5.79 7.03 8.85
C ALA A 49 6.45 5.93 9.67
N LYS A 50 6.34 4.69 9.20
CA LYS A 50 6.89 3.51 9.87
C LYS A 50 7.71 2.67 8.93
N GLY A 51 8.66 1.95 9.48
CA GLY A 51 9.47 0.97 8.77
C GLY A 51 10.95 1.12 9.10
N TRP A 52 11.68 0.03 8.99
CA TRP A 52 13.12 -0.01 9.23
C TRP A 52 13.90 0.37 7.98
N ILE A 53 13.69 -0.40 6.92
CA ILE A 53 14.36 -0.21 5.63
C ILE A 53 13.43 0.50 4.67
N CYS A 54 12.20 0.01 4.58
CA CYS A 54 11.15 0.58 3.74
C CYS A 54 10.18 1.35 4.64
N LYS A 55 10.15 2.67 4.50
CA LYS A 55 9.22 3.50 5.27
C LYS A 55 7.96 3.76 4.48
N THR A 56 6.83 3.50 5.11
CA THR A 56 5.50 3.78 4.56
C THR A 56 4.69 4.58 5.58
N TRP A 57 3.78 5.39 5.08
CA TRP A 57 2.86 6.10 5.96
C TRP A 57 1.75 5.14 6.37
N GLU A 58 1.53 5.04 7.67
CA GLU A 58 0.50 4.17 8.23
C GLU A 58 -0.41 4.97 9.13
N GLY A 59 -1.71 4.72 9.03
CA GLY A 59 -2.69 5.48 9.79
C GLY A 59 -3.88 4.68 10.24
N GLU A 60 -4.66 5.28 11.13
CA GLU A 60 -5.91 4.72 11.63
C GLU A 60 -7.01 5.75 11.46
N LEU A 61 -8.11 5.33 10.84
CA LEU A 61 -9.32 6.12 10.69
C LEU A 61 -10.37 5.59 11.67
N ALA A 62 -10.85 6.44 12.55
CA ALA A 62 -11.96 6.10 13.41
C ALA A 62 -13.27 6.40 12.68
N MET A 63 -13.99 5.37 12.32
CA MET A 63 -15.26 5.51 11.63
C MET A 63 -16.39 5.84 12.62
N VAL A 64 -17.35 6.62 12.17
CA VAL A 64 -18.51 6.97 13.01
C VAL A 64 -19.33 5.72 13.27
N SER A 65 -19.61 5.44 14.56
CA SER A 65 -20.40 4.29 14.97
C SER A 65 -21.72 4.75 15.61
N LEU A 66 -22.64 3.81 15.70
CA LEU A 66 -23.90 4.07 16.41
C LEU A 66 -23.64 4.24 17.92
N PRO A 67 -24.42 5.08 18.61
CA PRO A 67 -24.28 5.25 20.06
C PRO A 67 -24.38 3.89 20.79
N GLY A 68 -23.48 3.69 21.75
CA GLY A 68 -23.43 2.47 22.52
C GLY A 68 -22.58 1.36 21.91
N THR A 69 -22.03 1.56 20.73
CA THR A 69 -21.10 0.61 20.08
C THR A 69 -19.67 1.18 20.09
N MET A 70 -18.70 0.29 20.05
CA MET A 70 -17.29 0.72 19.91
C MET A 70 -17.04 1.23 18.49
N PRO A 71 -16.29 2.34 18.34
CA PRO A 71 -15.95 2.82 16.99
C PRO A 71 -15.09 1.79 16.27
N GLU A 72 -15.46 1.54 15.02
CA GLU A 72 -14.67 0.68 14.15
C GLU A 72 -13.46 1.46 13.64
N LYS A 73 -12.30 0.82 13.65
CA LYS A 73 -11.07 1.41 13.15
C LYS A 73 -10.71 0.83 11.80
N PHE A 74 -10.31 1.70 10.90
CA PHE A 74 -9.83 1.31 9.59
C PHE A 74 -8.33 1.61 9.51
N LEU A 75 -7.53 0.57 9.40
CA LEU A 75 -6.08 0.69 9.26
C LEU A 75 -5.74 0.79 7.78
N PHE A 76 -4.90 1.76 7.43
CA PHE A 76 -4.56 2.01 6.03
C PHE A 76 -3.09 2.41 5.89
N SER A 77 -2.59 2.24 4.67
CA SER A 77 -1.24 2.63 4.27
C SER A 77 -1.31 3.71 3.19
N VAL A 78 -0.32 4.58 3.15
CA VAL A 78 -0.20 5.62 2.12
C VAL A 78 1.20 5.55 1.53
N ARG A 79 1.28 5.44 0.21
CA ARG A 79 2.56 5.39 -0.50
C ARG A 79 2.93 6.72 -1.17
N ASN A 80 1.95 7.59 -1.38
CA ASN A 80 2.14 8.87 -2.04
C ASN A 80 2.34 9.99 -1.00
N ASP A 81 3.46 10.68 -1.05
CA ASP A 81 3.77 11.74 -0.10
C ASP A 81 2.80 12.91 -0.18
N SER A 82 2.30 13.23 -1.37
CA SER A 82 1.29 14.29 -1.53
C SER A 82 0.00 13.97 -0.78
N VAL A 83 -0.45 12.73 -0.87
CA VAL A 83 -1.62 12.25 -0.12
C VAL A 83 -1.34 12.27 1.38
N ALA A 84 -0.13 11.88 1.79
CA ALA A 84 0.28 11.91 3.19
C ALA A 84 0.23 13.33 3.77
N HIS A 85 0.71 14.31 3.03
CA HIS A 85 0.64 15.71 3.45
C HIS A 85 -0.81 16.21 3.58
N LEU A 86 -1.69 15.83 2.65
CA LEU A 86 -3.10 16.19 2.73
C LEU A 86 -3.76 15.57 3.96
N ILE A 87 -3.46 14.33 4.27
CA ILE A 87 -4.00 13.66 5.46
C ILE A 87 -3.52 14.35 6.74
N ASN A 88 -2.24 14.70 6.82
CA ASN A 88 -1.70 15.41 7.97
C ASN A 88 -2.39 16.77 8.16
N ALA A 89 -2.66 17.49 7.08
CA ALA A 89 -3.33 18.78 7.14
C ALA A 89 -4.78 18.67 7.61
N ASP A 90 -5.41 17.54 7.32
CA ASP A 90 -6.83 17.32 7.61
C ASP A 90 -7.07 16.49 8.87
N MET A 91 -6.04 16.23 9.67
CA MET A 91 -6.21 15.51 10.93
C MET A 91 -7.13 16.29 11.87
N GLY A 92 -8.05 15.57 12.52
CA GLY A 92 -9.05 16.17 13.39
C GLY A 92 -10.30 16.63 12.66
N LYS A 93 -10.31 16.59 11.35
CA LYS A 93 -11.50 16.87 10.53
C LYS A 93 -12.14 15.57 10.06
N ARG A 94 -13.42 15.62 9.80
CA ARG A 94 -14.11 14.47 9.20
C ARG A 94 -13.72 14.39 7.73
N VAL A 95 -13.13 13.29 7.34
CA VAL A 95 -12.61 13.08 5.98
C VAL A 95 -13.15 11.80 5.37
N SER A 96 -13.19 11.76 4.04
CA SER A 96 -13.45 10.55 3.28
C SER A 96 -12.14 10.14 2.61
N LEU A 97 -11.69 8.92 2.87
CA LEU A 97 -10.48 8.36 2.29
C LEU A 97 -10.84 7.43 1.15
N THR A 98 -10.28 7.69 -0.02
CA THR A 98 -10.39 6.78 -1.16
C THR A 98 -9.28 5.76 -1.06
N TYR A 99 -9.62 4.47 -1.04
CA TYR A 99 -8.65 3.40 -0.87
C TYR A 99 -8.74 2.36 -1.97
N HIS A 100 -7.61 1.70 -2.20
CA HIS A 100 -7.49 0.52 -3.05
C HIS A 100 -6.98 -0.62 -2.19
N GLN A 101 -7.65 -1.75 -2.22
CA GLN A 101 -7.18 -2.95 -1.53
C GLN A 101 -6.35 -3.79 -2.48
N HIS A 102 -5.09 -4.03 -2.11
CA HIS A 102 -4.16 -4.89 -2.86
C HIS A 102 -3.89 -6.15 -2.06
N LYS A 103 -4.29 -7.29 -2.61
CA LYS A 103 -4.04 -8.59 -1.98
C LYS A 103 -2.82 -9.25 -2.59
N GLY A 104 -2.09 -10.00 -1.76
CA GLY A 104 -0.98 -10.81 -2.22
C GLY A 104 0.31 -10.04 -2.51
N VAL A 105 0.43 -8.82 -2.02
CA VAL A 105 1.69 -8.07 -2.15
C VAL A 105 2.77 -8.79 -1.33
N PRO A 106 3.92 -9.14 -1.94
CA PRO A 106 4.87 -10.06 -1.30
C PRO A 106 5.67 -9.47 -0.16
N THR A 107 5.73 -8.15 -0.03
CA THR A 107 6.53 -7.50 1.03
C THR A 107 5.75 -6.37 1.69
N ARG A 108 6.18 -6.00 2.90
CA ARG A 108 5.63 -4.84 3.61
C ARG A 108 6.24 -3.50 3.18
N CYS A 109 7.18 -3.53 2.24
CA CYS A 109 7.80 -2.31 1.71
C CYS A 109 6.81 -1.41 0.97
N PHE A 110 5.68 -1.96 0.54
CA PHE A 110 4.64 -1.23 -0.18
C PHE A 110 3.49 -0.79 0.73
N GLY A 111 3.55 -1.11 2.02
CA GLY A 111 2.55 -0.80 3.02
C GLY A 111 2.37 -1.96 3.98
N GLU A 112 2.11 -1.67 5.25
CA GLU A 112 1.86 -2.70 6.26
C GLU A 112 0.46 -3.29 6.15
N THR A 113 -0.47 -2.56 5.53
CA THR A 113 -1.85 -3.02 5.33
C THR A 113 -2.12 -3.27 3.85
N GLU A 114 -3.18 -4.01 3.58
CA GLU A 114 -3.64 -4.24 2.21
C GLU A 114 -4.32 -3.01 1.61
N TYR A 115 -4.72 -2.06 2.45
CA TYR A 115 -5.49 -0.89 2.05
C TYR A 115 -4.57 0.29 1.84
N VAL A 116 -4.49 0.75 0.60
CA VAL A 116 -3.66 1.90 0.22
C VAL A 116 -4.57 3.07 -0.09
N VAL A 117 -4.42 4.15 0.66
CA VAL A 117 -5.19 5.38 0.45
C VAL A 117 -4.55 6.19 -0.66
N THR A 118 -5.34 6.53 -1.66
CA THR A 118 -4.89 7.29 -2.83
C THR A 118 -5.46 8.70 -2.88
N GLY A 119 -6.42 9.02 -2.04
CA GLY A 119 -7.00 10.34 -1.98
C GLY A 119 -7.71 10.61 -0.66
N VAL A 120 -7.81 11.88 -0.32
CA VAL A 120 -8.51 12.34 0.88
C VAL A 120 -9.32 13.59 0.53
N ARG A 121 -10.51 13.67 1.12
CA ARG A 121 -11.37 14.83 0.93
C ARG A 121 -12.09 15.14 2.25
N VAL A 122 -12.21 16.41 2.60
CA VAL A 122 -12.93 16.83 3.80
C VAL A 122 -14.43 16.71 3.55
N VAL A 123 -15.13 16.08 4.49
CA VAL A 123 -16.57 15.84 4.42
C VAL A 123 -17.23 16.46 5.65
N GLU A 124 -17.91 17.56 5.47
CA GLU A 124 -18.68 18.21 6.54
C GLU A 124 -20.12 18.39 6.17
#